data_31db7ea07be1f18b34140c2d6db93275
#
_entry.id   31db7ea07be1f18b34140c2d6db93275
#
_cell.length_a   1.000
_cell.length_b   1.000
_cell.length_c   1.000
_cell.angle_alpha   90.00
_cell.angle_beta   90.00
_cell.angle_gamma   90.00
#
_symmetry.space_group_name_H-M   'P 1'
#
loop_
_entity.id
_entity.type
_entity.pdbx_description
1 polymer ?
#
loop_
_entity_poly.entity_id
_entity_poly.type
_entity_poly.pdbx_seq_one_letter_code
_entity_poly.pdbx_strand_id
1 'polypeptide(L)'
;NRHLAEAISIDLEEAFVDYNDVMSRIEEIIKVSINAVNDYIKNNPDSEFTPTPVPESIPRYTYDDLVDRMQKAGAKTEWGDDLYPSNLKKIGLDGFYFITDWPLGPKPFYVKDSKSNPKISESFDLMFGDLELSSGSTRIEKRDELAQRMSNKGMKTDSFEYHLNAFDYGVPPHAGCGIGLERLIMALTGTENIRDTTFYPRDVDRLTP
;
A
#
# COMPACT_ATOMS: atom_id res chain seq x y z
N ASN A 1 12.71 -10.30 -8.62
CA ASN A 1 13.44 -9.04 -8.41
C ASN A 1 12.66 -8.01 -7.56
N ARG A 2 11.43 -8.32 -7.07
CA ARG A 2 10.54 -7.38 -6.34
C ARG A 2 10.15 -7.88 -4.95
N HIS A 3 10.65 -9.03 -4.51
CA HIS A 3 10.34 -9.63 -3.22
C HIS A 3 11.60 -10.14 -2.53
N LEU A 4 11.65 -9.96 -1.22
CA LEU A 4 12.63 -10.54 -0.31
C LEU A 4 11.92 -11.48 0.65
N ALA A 5 12.66 -12.43 1.24
CA ALA A 5 12.13 -13.27 2.32
C ALA A 5 12.04 -12.51 3.66
N GLU A 6 12.78 -11.43 3.80
CA GLU A 6 12.77 -10.53 4.95
C GLU A 6 12.74 -9.09 4.41
N ALA A 7 11.76 -8.31 4.80
CA ALA A 7 11.56 -6.93 4.36
C ALA A 7 11.25 -6.04 5.57
N ILE A 8 11.59 -4.76 5.46
CA ILE A 8 11.31 -3.74 6.48
C ILE A 8 10.03 -3.00 6.10
N SER A 9 9.07 -2.95 7.02
CA SER A 9 7.86 -2.14 6.88
C SER A 9 7.95 -0.91 7.78
N ILE A 10 7.57 0.24 7.23
CA ILE A 10 7.31 1.46 8.00
C ILE A 10 5.80 1.50 8.20
N ASP A 11 5.36 1.25 9.43
CA ASP A 11 3.94 1.19 9.76
C ASP A 11 3.47 2.48 10.41
N LEU A 12 2.31 2.98 9.96
CA LEU A 12 1.62 4.14 10.49
C LEU A 12 0.20 3.73 10.91
N GLU A 13 -0.18 4.02 12.16
CA GLU A 13 -1.56 3.93 12.63
C GLU A 13 -1.91 5.23 13.37
N GLU A 14 -3.00 5.90 12.95
CA GLU A 14 -3.45 7.17 13.50
C GLU A 14 -4.90 7.07 13.94
N ALA A 15 -5.21 7.55 15.17
CA ALA A 15 -6.55 7.57 15.72
C ALA A 15 -7.34 8.79 15.26
N PHE A 16 -8.68 8.63 15.18
CA PHE A 16 -9.64 9.67 14.78
C PHE A 16 -9.52 10.19 13.35
N VAL A 17 -8.97 9.37 12.46
CA VAL A 17 -8.78 9.63 11.03
C VAL A 17 -9.35 8.51 10.17
N ASP A 18 -9.48 8.77 8.87
CA ASP A 18 -9.82 7.78 7.85
C ASP A 18 -8.67 7.54 6.86
N TYR A 19 -8.90 6.69 5.86
CA TYR A 19 -7.89 6.35 4.84
C TYR A 19 -7.48 7.54 3.97
N ASN A 20 -8.30 8.58 3.84
CA ASN A 20 -7.95 9.79 3.10
C ASN A 20 -6.91 10.63 3.84
N ASP A 21 -7.02 10.70 5.17
CA ASP A 21 -6.03 11.37 6.02
C ASP A 21 -4.69 10.66 5.94
N VAL A 22 -4.71 9.31 6.02
CA VAL A 22 -3.48 8.50 5.90
C VAL A 22 -2.82 8.67 4.53
N MET A 23 -3.59 8.69 3.43
CA MET A 23 -3.04 9.01 2.10
C MET A 23 -2.36 10.37 2.06
N SER A 24 -2.92 11.37 2.74
CA SER A 24 -2.32 12.70 2.82
C SER A 24 -1.00 12.68 3.61
N ARG A 25 -0.92 11.90 4.71
CA ARG A 25 0.35 11.68 5.44
C ARG A 25 1.40 11.00 4.57
N ILE A 26 1.00 9.97 3.83
CA ILE A 26 1.91 9.27 2.91
C ILE A 26 2.43 10.22 1.84
N GLU A 27 1.59 11.08 1.27
CA GLU A 27 2.01 12.08 0.28
C GLU A 27 3.09 13.01 0.85
N GLU A 28 2.94 13.47 2.10
CA GLU A 28 3.95 14.26 2.80
C GLU A 28 5.25 13.47 3.00
N ILE A 29 5.16 12.20 3.44
CA ILE A 29 6.32 11.31 3.62
C ILE A 29 7.08 11.14 2.29
N ILE A 30 6.38 10.88 1.19
CA ILE A 30 7.00 10.73 -0.14
C ILE A 30 7.72 12.01 -0.55
N LYS A 31 7.08 13.18 -0.42
CA LYS A 31 7.68 14.48 -0.76
C LYS A 31 8.95 14.78 0.05
N VAL A 32 8.91 14.52 1.36
CA VAL A 32 10.07 14.70 2.25
C VAL A 32 11.18 13.72 1.87
N SER A 33 10.86 12.47 1.58
CA SER A 33 11.82 11.44 1.20
C SER A 33 12.51 11.78 -0.13
N ILE A 34 11.75 12.24 -1.14
CA ILE A 34 12.32 12.69 -2.42
C ILE A 34 13.28 13.86 -2.19
N ASN A 35 12.86 14.86 -1.39
CA ASN A 35 13.74 16.01 -1.10
C ASN A 35 15.03 15.58 -0.41
N ALA A 36 14.97 14.68 0.57
CA ALA A 36 16.15 14.18 1.27
C ALA A 36 17.11 13.44 0.33
N VAL A 37 16.60 12.61 -0.60
CA VAL A 37 17.43 11.94 -1.60
C VAL A 37 18.01 12.93 -2.60
N ASN A 38 17.24 13.91 -3.07
CA ASN A 38 17.73 14.95 -3.96
C ASN A 38 18.81 15.81 -3.33
N ASP A 39 18.69 16.16 -2.04
CA ASP A 39 19.72 16.88 -1.28
C ASP A 39 20.99 16.04 -1.12
N TYR A 40 20.85 14.73 -0.87
CA TYR A 40 21.98 13.81 -0.85
C TYR A 40 22.73 13.82 -2.20
N ILE A 41 22.02 13.65 -3.31
CA ILE A 41 22.57 13.64 -4.66
C ILE A 41 23.32 14.96 -4.94
N LYS A 42 22.70 16.09 -4.62
CA LYS A 42 23.31 17.43 -4.78
C LYS A 42 24.63 17.59 -4.02
N ASN A 43 24.70 17.02 -2.82
CA ASN A 43 25.90 17.10 -1.97
C ASN A 43 26.97 16.03 -2.27
N ASN A 44 26.62 15.05 -3.13
CA ASN A 44 27.50 13.95 -3.57
C ASN A 44 27.49 13.87 -5.11
N PRO A 45 28.24 14.75 -5.81
CA PRO A 45 28.26 14.85 -7.28
C PRO A 45 28.65 13.57 -8.00
N ASP A 46 29.40 12.70 -7.32
CA ASP A 46 29.82 11.39 -7.86
C ASP A 46 28.77 10.30 -7.69
N SER A 47 27.58 10.65 -7.17
CA SER A 47 26.46 9.71 -7.05
C SER A 47 25.95 9.28 -8.42
N GLU A 48 25.69 7.98 -8.59
CA GLU A 48 25.09 7.43 -9.81
C GLU A 48 23.58 7.70 -9.92
N PHE A 49 22.95 8.20 -8.83
CA PHE A 49 21.52 8.47 -8.78
C PHE A 49 21.16 9.79 -9.46
N THR A 50 19.97 9.84 -10.05
CA THR A 50 19.43 11.07 -10.64
C THR A 50 18.33 11.66 -9.76
N PRO A 51 18.24 12.99 -9.63
CA PRO A 51 17.18 13.62 -8.85
C PRO A 51 15.78 13.25 -9.37
N THR A 52 14.87 12.92 -8.45
CA THR A 52 13.47 12.64 -8.75
C THR A 52 12.65 13.92 -8.60
N PRO A 53 11.78 14.28 -9.56
CA PRO A 53 10.89 15.42 -9.42
C PRO A 53 9.93 15.22 -8.23
N VAL A 54 9.79 16.26 -7.39
CA VAL A 54 8.81 16.24 -6.29
C VAL A 54 7.43 16.50 -6.89
N PRO A 55 6.45 15.59 -6.75
CA PRO A 55 5.12 15.81 -7.30
C PRO A 55 4.40 16.92 -6.52
N GLU A 56 3.65 17.76 -7.21
CA GLU A 56 2.77 18.75 -6.57
C GLU A 56 1.70 18.04 -5.73
N SER A 57 1.07 17.01 -6.32
CA SER A 57 0.13 16.11 -5.65
C SER A 57 0.25 14.70 -6.23
N ILE A 58 -0.13 13.69 -5.45
CA ILE A 58 -0.19 12.30 -5.90
C ILE A 58 -1.61 11.99 -6.38
N PRO A 59 -1.81 11.65 -7.68
CA PRO A 59 -3.13 11.35 -8.23
C PRO A 59 -3.81 10.19 -7.51
N ARG A 60 -5.15 10.22 -7.41
CA ARG A 60 -5.97 9.14 -6.87
C ARG A 60 -6.89 8.62 -7.96
N TYR A 61 -6.88 7.31 -8.17
CA TYR A 61 -7.76 6.60 -9.10
C TYR A 61 -8.57 5.58 -8.33
N THR A 62 -9.86 5.47 -8.60
CA THR A 62 -10.64 4.38 -8.03
C THR A 62 -10.30 3.05 -8.74
N TYR A 63 -10.50 1.95 -8.03
CA TYR A 63 -10.37 0.62 -8.61
C TYR A 63 -11.24 0.47 -9.88
N ASP A 64 -12.48 0.96 -9.85
CA ASP A 64 -13.41 0.91 -10.97
C ASP A 64 -12.86 1.66 -12.20
N ASP A 65 -12.33 2.88 -12.00
CA ASP A 65 -11.71 3.67 -13.08
C ASP A 65 -10.56 2.91 -13.74
N LEU A 66 -9.74 2.21 -12.95
CA LEU A 66 -8.60 1.47 -13.49
C LEU A 66 -9.04 0.21 -14.23
N VAL A 67 -10.03 -0.53 -13.72
CA VAL A 67 -10.62 -1.67 -14.44
C VAL A 67 -11.16 -1.23 -15.78
N ASP A 68 -11.94 -0.15 -15.83
CA ASP A 68 -12.48 0.41 -17.07
C ASP A 68 -11.39 0.81 -18.07
N ARG A 69 -10.33 1.47 -17.61
CA ARG A 69 -9.17 1.85 -18.46
C ARG A 69 -8.44 0.62 -19.01
N MET A 70 -8.21 -0.38 -18.15
CA MET A 70 -7.55 -1.62 -18.54
C MET A 70 -8.37 -2.41 -19.56
N GLN A 71 -9.68 -2.51 -19.39
CA GLN A 71 -10.59 -3.16 -20.35
C GLN A 71 -10.57 -2.43 -21.71
N LYS A 72 -10.62 -1.10 -21.72
CA LYS A 72 -10.48 -0.28 -22.94
C LYS A 72 -9.13 -0.47 -23.62
N ALA A 73 -8.07 -0.75 -22.85
CA ALA A 73 -6.74 -1.08 -23.36
C ALA A 73 -6.56 -2.56 -23.78
N GLY A 74 -7.64 -3.34 -23.79
CA GLY A 74 -7.65 -4.75 -24.21
C GLY A 74 -7.12 -5.72 -23.15
N ALA A 75 -7.12 -5.35 -21.87
CA ALA A 75 -6.84 -6.29 -20.80
C ALA A 75 -8.08 -7.15 -20.50
N LYS A 76 -7.86 -8.43 -20.21
CA LYS A 76 -8.89 -9.32 -19.69
C LYS A 76 -8.90 -9.19 -18.17
N THR A 77 -9.65 -8.23 -17.66
CA THR A 77 -9.80 -7.96 -16.22
C THR A 77 -11.28 -7.80 -15.94
N GLU A 78 -11.78 -8.50 -14.94
CA GLU A 78 -13.15 -8.39 -14.45
C GLU A 78 -13.18 -7.65 -13.11
N TRP A 79 -14.34 -7.14 -12.73
CA TRP A 79 -14.50 -6.50 -11.44
C TRP A 79 -14.32 -7.52 -10.30
N GLY A 80 -13.45 -7.21 -9.36
CA GLY A 80 -13.08 -8.10 -8.26
C GLY A 80 -11.75 -8.83 -8.48
N ASP A 81 -11.18 -8.75 -9.66
CA ASP A 81 -9.85 -9.30 -9.95
C ASP A 81 -8.74 -8.47 -9.27
N ASP A 82 -7.58 -9.09 -9.08
CA ASP A 82 -6.36 -8.36 -8.74
C ASP A 82 -5.86 -7.54 -9.94
N LEU A 83 -5.29 -6.35 -9.67
CA LEU A 83 -4.72 -5.49 -10.70
C LEU A 83 -3.28 -5.91 -11.02
N TYR A 84 -3.14 -6.91 -11.87
CA TYR A 84 -1.82 -7.43 -12.23
C TYR A 84 -0.92 -6.37 -12.88
N PRO A 85 0.39 -6.34 -12.55
CA PRO A 85 1.35 -5.40 -13.12
C PRO A 85 1.34 -5.36 -14.65
N SER A 86 1.16 -6.51 -15.31
CA SER A 86 1.06 -6.61 -16.77
C SER A 86 -0.14 -5.86 -17.36
N ASN A 87 -1.22 -5.73 -16.61
CA ASN A 87 -2.42 -5.00 -17.02
C ASN A 87 -2.29 -3.50 -16.70
N LEU A 88 -1.70 -3.13 -15.56
CA LEU A 88 -1.39 -1.74 -15.20
C LEU A 88 -0.44 -1.10 -16.22
N LYS A 89 0.57 -1.83 -16.71
CA LYS A 89 1.47 -1.35 -17.78
C LYS A 89 0.74 -0.96 -19.06
N LYS A 90 -0.38 -1.61 -19.40
CA LYS A 90 -1.15 -1.28 -20.62
C LYS A 90 -1.82 0.09 -20.57
N ILE A 91 -2.07 0.62 -19.39
CA ILE A 91 -2.70 1.94 -19.22
C ILE A 91 -1.68 3.07 -19.00
N GLY A 92 -0.37 2.74 -18.96
CA GLY A 92 0.72 3.72 -18.99
C GLY A 92 0.73 4.70 -17.81
N LEU A 93 0.37 4.24 -16.62
CA LEU A 93 0.50 5.06 -15.41
C LEU A 93 1.94 5.01 -14.91
N ASP A 94 2.60 6.17 -14.93
CA ASP A 94 3.97 6.35 -14.48
C ASP A 94 4.01 7.19 -13.19
N GLY A 95 5.11 7.02 -12.39
CA GLY A 95 5.29 7.74 -11.15
C GLY A 95 4.36 7.29 -10.02
N PHE A 96 4.17 8.16 -9.02
CA PHE A 96 3.35 7.86 -7.85
C PHE A 96 1.87 8.10 -8.13
N TYR A 97 1.00 7.17 -7.70
CA TYR A 97 -0.45 7.32 -7.69
C TYR A 97 -1.08 6.39 -6.65
N PHE A 98 -2.27 6.76 -6.16
CA PHE A 98 -3.07 5.91 -5.29
C PHE A 98 -4.15 5.18 -6.09
N ILE A 99 -4.41 3.93 -5.70
CA ILE A 99 -5.59 3.18 -6.09
C ILE A 99 -6.49 3.09 -4.87
N THR A 100 -7.74 3.55 -4.98
CA THR A 100 -8.72 3.59 -3.87
C THR A 100 -9.93 2.71 -4.15
N ASP A 101 -10.76 2.53 -3.14
CA ASP A 101 -12.07 1.89 -3.26
C ASP A 101 -12.02 0.47 -3.82
N TRP A 102 -11.04 -0.30 -3.34
CA TRP A 102 -10.87 -1.69 -3.73
C TRP A 102 -12.08 -2.56 -3.37
N PRO A 103 -12.37 -3.63 -4.14
CA PRO A 103 -13.32 -4.65 -3.74
C PRO A 103 -13.01 -5.17 -2.33
N LEU A 104 -14.04 -5.29 -1.48
CA LEU A 104 -13.86 -5.69 -0.10
C LEU A 104 -13.46 -7.17 0.06
N GLY A 105 -13.90 -8.04 -0.86
CA GLY A 105 -13.68 -9.48 -0.77
C GLY A 105 -12.23 -9.90 -0.55
N PRO A 106 -11.26 -9.46 -1.40
CA PRO A 106 -9.85 -9.82 -1.25
C PRO A 106 -9.13 -9.12 -0.10
N LYS A 107 -9.65 -7.98 0.42
CA LYS A 107 -8.96 -7.22 1.49
C LYS A 107 -8.96 -7.96 2.83
N PRO A 108 -7.99 -7.70 3.72
CA PRO A 108 -7.91 -8.31 5.05
C PRO A 108 -9.16 -8.10 5.91
N PHE A 109 -9.35 -8.93 6.94
CA PHE A 109 -10.54 -8.95 7.78
C PHE A 109 -10.76 -7.64 8.58
N TYR A 110 -9.70 -6.89 8.86
CA TYR A 110 -9.74 -5.65 9.63
C TYR A 110 -10.09 -4.40 8.81
N VAL A 111 -10.19 -4.53 7.50
CA VAL A 111 -10.49 -3.41 6.60
C VAL A 111 -11.97 -3.06 6.65
N LYS A 112 -12.27 -1.77 6.82
CA LYS A 112 -13.63 -1.25 6.88
C LYS A 112 -14.26 -1.20 5.49
N ASP A 113 -15.54 -1.55 5.40
CA ASP A 113 -16.33 -1.35 4.20
C ASP A 113 -16.80 0.09 4.05
N SER A 114 -17.01 0.52 2.82
CA SER A 114 -17.55 1.84 2.54
C SER A 114 -19.02 1.93 2.93
N LYS A 115 -19.38 3.02 3.60
CA LYS A 115 -20.76 3.31 3.97
C LYS A 115 -21.69 3.46 2.76
N SER A 116 -21.17 3.91 1.62
CA SER A 116 -21.95 4.13 0.40
C SER A 116 -22.14 2.84 -0.41
N ASN A 117 -21.20 1.89 -0.32
CA ASN A 117 -21.26 0.62 -1.04
C ASN A 117 -20.51 -0.47 -0.25
N PRO A 118 -21.23 -1.41 0.39
CA PRO A 118 -20.60 -2.44 1.22
C PRO A 118 -19.79 -3.49 0.42
N LYS A 119 -19.78 -3.41 -0.91
CA LYS A 119 -18.94 -4.28 -1.76
C LYS A 119 -17.52 -3.71 -1.92
N ILE A 120 -17.31 -2.43 -1.63
CA ILE A 120 -16.01 -1.78 -1.69
C ILE A 120 -15.49 -1.46 -0.29
N SER A 121 -14.19 -1.29 -0.19
CA SER A 121 -13.50 -1.03 1.07
C SER A 121 -13.00 0.41 1.15
N GLU A 122 -12.93 0.96 2.35
CA GLU A 122 -12.18 2.19 2.64
C GLU A 122 -10.69 1.87 2.71
N SER A 123 -10.10 1.54 1.56
CA SER A 123 -8.69 1.17 1.45
C SER A 123 -8.03 1.79 0.23
N PHE A 124 -6.72 1.81 0.27
CA PHE A 124 -5.89 2.30 -0.82
C PHE A 124 -4.60 1.48 -0.93
N ASP A 125 -4.00 1.52 -2.12
CA ASP A 125 -2.62 1.11 -2.33
C ASP A 125 -1.87 2.28 -3.00
N LEU A 126 -0.64 2.58 -2.54
CA LEU A 126 0.26 3.53 -3.19
C LEU A 126 1.12 2.77 -4.18
N MET A 127 1.10 3.22 -5.42
CA MET A 127 1.87 2.65 -6.52
C MET A 127 2.98 3.60 -6.98
N PHE A 128 4.03 3.02 -7.54
CA PHE A 128 5.00 3.71 -8.39
C PHE A 128 5.13 2.92 -9.70
N GLY A 129 4.55 3.44 -10.78
CA GLY A 129 4.36 2.64 -11.99
C GLY A 129 3.55 1.38 -11.69
N ASP A 130 4.13 0.20 -11.91
CA ASP A 130 3.52 -1.10 -11.62
C ASP A 130 4.01 -1.75 -10.30
N LEU A 131 4.70 -0.97 -9.45
CA LEU A 131 5.22 -1.42 -8.15
C LEU A 131 4.36 -0.86 -7.01
N GLU A 132 3.75 -1.75 -6.22
CA GLU A 132 3.08 -1.39 -4.98
C GLU A 132 4.09 -1.07 -3.89
N LEU A 133 4.01 0.13 -3.31
CA LEU A 133 4.89 0.62 -2.25
C LEU A 133 4.25 0.53 -0.87
N SER A 134 2.93 0.75 -0.79
CA SER A 134 2.19 0.81 0.47
C SER A 134 0.76 0.34 0.27
N SER A 135 0.19 -0.27 1.29
CA SER A 135 -1.23 -0.57 1.39
C SER A 135 -1.77 -0.08 2.72
N GLY A 136 -2.97 0.49 2.71
CA GLY A 136 -3.59 1.03 3.90
C GLY A 136 -5.12 1.05 3.85
N SER A 137 -5.74 1.33 4.99
CA SER A 137 -7.20 1.38 5.10
C SER A 137 -7.68 2.08 6.37
N THR A 138 -8.95 2.49 6.36
CA THR A 138 -9.72 2.66 7.59
C THR A 138 -9.93 1.29 8.21
N ARG A 139 -9.83 1.19 9.54
CA ARG A 139 -9.95 -0.05 10.29
C ARG A 139 -11.36 -0.21 10.85
N ILE A 140 -11.77 -1.46 11.07
CA ILE A 140 -12.97 -1.76 11.84
C ILE A 140 -12.66 -1.45 13.32
N GLU A 141 -13.44 -0.58 13.95
CA GLU A 141 -13.25 -0.19 15.35
C GLU A 141 -14.19 -0.93 16.32
N LYS A 142 -15.21 -1.65 15.83
CA LYS A 142 -16.16 -2.37 16.68
C LYS A 142 -15.84 -3.85 16.75
N ARG A 143 -15.76 -4.38 17.96
CA ARG A 143 -15.45 -5.78 18.27
C ARG A 143 -16.34 -6.76 17.48
N ASP A 144 -17.66 -6.55 17.54
CA ASP A 144 -18.60 -7.49 16.93
C ASP A 144 -18.51 -7.49 15.39
N GLU A 145 -18.32 -6.32 14.79
CA GLU A 145 -18.09 -6.19 13.34
C GLU A 145 -16.80 -6.91 12.93
N LEU A 146 -15.72 -6.74 13.71
CA LEU A 146 -14.45 -7.40 13.47
C LEU A 146 -14.55 -8.93 13.59
N ALA A 147 -15.17 -9.43 14.67
CA ALA A 147 -15.39 -10.85 14.88
C ALA A 147 -16.25 -11.47 13.79
N GLN A 148 -17.31 -10.77 13.36
CA GLN A 148 -18.14 -11.22 12.24
C GLN A 148 -17.37 -11.27 10.93
N ARG A 149 -16.51 -10.26 10.67
CA ARG A 149 -15.69 -10.23 9.46
C ARG A 149 -14.67 -11.38 9.43
N MET A 150 -14.05 -11.68 10.58
CA MET A 150 -13.15 -12.83 10.74
C MET A 150 -13.88 -14.14 10.46
N SER A 151 -15.06 -14.32 11.04
CA SER A 151 -15.92 -15.52 10.81
C SER A 151 -16.31 -15.68 9.35
N ASN A 152 -16.69 -14.61 8.68
CA ASN A 152 -17.04 -14.62 7.25
C ASN A 152 -15.85 -15.02 6.35
N LYS A 153 -14.62 -14.80 6.82
CA LYS A 153 -13.38 -15.25 6.13
C LYS A 153 -12.91 -16.64 6.58
N GLY A 154 -13.72 -17.37 7.34
CA GLY A 154 -13.39 -18.73 7.80
C GLY A 154 -12.34 -18.78 8.91
N MET A 155 -12.03 -17.66 9.55
CA MET A 155 -11.06 -17.59 10.64
C MET A 155 -11.73 -18.02 11.97
N LYS A 156 -10.97 -18.76 12.80
CA LYS A 156 -11.40 -19.08 14.17
C LYS A 156 -11.09 -17.91 15.07
N THR A 157 -12.11 -17.35 15.71
CA THR A 157 -11.97 -16.17 16.59
C THR A 157 -11.25 -16.48 17.90
N ASP A 158 -11.26 -17.73 18.37
CA ASP A 158 -10.62 -18.15 19.63
C ASP A 158 -9.12 -17.79 19.66
N SER A 159 -8.43 -17.93 18.55
CA SER A 159 -7.00 -17.58 18.43
C SER A 159 -6.73 -16.08 18.50
N PHE A 160 -7.77 -15.25 18.36
CA PHE A 160 -7.70 -13.79 18.34
C PHE A 160 -8.40 -13.14 19.53
N GLU A 161 -8.75 -13.92 20.54
CA GLU A 161 -9.54 -13.41 21.69
C GLU A 161 -8.82 -12.26 22.40
N TYR A 162 -7.52 -12.34 22.62
CA TYR A 162 -6.75 -11.24 23.21
C TYR A 162 -6.83 -9.95 22.39
N HIS A 163 -6.77 -10.07 21.07
CA HIS A 163 -6.93 -8.93 20.16
C HIS A 163 -8.34 -8.37 20.23
N LEU A 164 -9.37 -9.21 20.14
CA LEU A 164 -10.77 -8.81 20.21
C LEU A 164 -11.13 -8.16 21.55
N ASN A 165 -10.58 -8.67 22.68
CA ASN A 165 -10.83 -8.12 24.01
C ASN A 165 -10.29 -6.68 24.16
N ALA A 166 -9.26 -6.29 23.41
CA ALA A 166 -8.79 -4.90 23.42
C ALA A 166 -9.88 -3.91 22.96
N PHE A 167 -10.77 -4.34 22.06
CA PHE A 167 -11.87 -3.52 21.55
C PHE A 167 -12.97 -3.25 22.59
N ASP A 168 -13.10 -4.10 23.62
CA ASP A 168 -14.05 -3.90 24.71
C ASP A 168 -13.68 -2.69 25.61
N TYR A 169 -12.43 -2.24 25.55
CA TYR A 169 -11.96 -1.05 26.28
C TYR A 169 -12.14 0.26 25.50
N GLY A 170 -12.69 0.19 24.28
CA GLY A 170 -13.00 1.35 23.46
C GLY A 170 -11.87 1.72 22.49
N VAL A 171 -11.81 1.05 21.34
CA VAL A 171 -10.91 1.42 20.25
C VAL A 171 -11.51 2.61 19.47
N PRO A 172 -10.79 3.73 19.29
CA PRO A 172 -11.28 4.85 18.50
C PRO A 172 -11.35 4.49 17.00
N PRO A 173 -12.14 5.20 16.21
CA PRO A 173 -11.96 5.19 14.75
C PRO A 173 -10.49 5.43 14.41
N HIS A 174 -9.90 4.63 13.53
CA HIS A 174 -8.50 4.74 13.18
C HIS A 174 -8.24 4.23 11.76
N ALA A 175 -7.14 4.65 11.20
CA ALA A 175 -6.67 4.21 9.90
C ALA A 175 -5.15 4.12 9.90
N GLY A 176 -4.61 3.31 9.00
CA GLY A 176 -3.18 3.15 8.92
C GLY A 176 -2.72 2.46 7.64
N CYS A 177 -1.41 2.31 7.52
CA CYS A 177 -0.76 1.70 6.39
C CYS A 177 0.58 1.07 6.76
N GLY A 178 1.06 0.17 5.89
CA GLY A 178 2.44 -0.27 5.86
C GLY A 178 3.12 0.20 4.57
N ILE A 179 4.34 0.71 4.68
CA ILE A 179 5.17 1.14 3.54
C ILE A 179 6.38 0.21 3.48
N GLY A 180 6.57 -0.47 2.35
CA GLY A 180 7.75 -1.30 2.13
C GLY A 180 8.99 -0.44 1.90
N LEU A 181 9.94 -0.43 2.86
CA LEU A 181 11.13 0.43 2.80
C LEU A 181 11.97 0.16 1.57
N GLU A 182 12.26 -1.10 1.26
CA GLU A 182 13.07 -1.48 0.11
C GLU A 182 12.43 -1.06 -1.21
N ARG A 183 11.10 -1.20 -1.34
CA ARG A 183 10.38 -0.75 -2.53
C ARG A 183 10.34 0.78 -2.65
N LEU A 184 10.23 1.48 -1.52
CA LEU A 184 10.35 2.93 -1.50
C LEU A 184 11.74 3.38 -1.99
N ILE A 185 12.81 2.73 -1.52
CA ILE A 185 14.17 3.01 -1.99
C ILE A 185 14.28 2.74 -3.49
N MET A 186 13.74 1.62 -4.02
CA MET A 186 13.70 1.38 -5.46
C MET A 186 13.07 2.55 -6.23
N ALA A 187 11.92 3.02 -5.78
CA ALA A 187 11.20 4.13 -6.44
C ALA A 187 11.98 5.45 -6.40
N LEU A 188 12.70 5.72 -5.30
CA LEU A 188 13.46 6.97 -5.10
C LEU A 188 14.81 6.98 -5.82
N THR A 189 15.42 5.81 -6.04
CA THR A 189 16.76 5.67 -6.61
C THR A 189 16.78 5.16 -8.05
N GLY A 190 15.64 4.67 -8.55
CA GLY A 190 15.55 4.00 -9.84
C GLY A 190 16.16 2.59 -9.87
N THR A 191 16.47 2.02 -8.70
CA THR A 191 17.04 0.67 -8.59
C THR A 191 16.02 -0.39 -9.04
N GLU A 192 16.41 -1.24 -9.99
CA GLU A 192 15.49 -2.23 -10.59
C GLU A 192 15.40 -3.53 -9.78
N ASN A 193 16.44 -3.86 -9.00
CA ASN A 193 16.50 -5.09 -8.22
C ASN A 193 16.42 -4.78 -6.71
N ILE A 194 15.39 -5.26 -6.05
CA ILE A 194 15.17 -5.06 -4.61
C ILE A 194 16.34 -5.51 -3.73
N ARG A 195 17.17 -6.46 -4.20
CA ARG A 195 18.36 -6.91 -3.47
C ARG A 195 19.41 -5.81 -3.29
N ASP A 196 19.43 -4.83 -4.19
CA ASP A 196 20.41 -3.74 -4.17
C ASP A 196 20.00 -2.60 -3.22
N THR A 197 18.81 -2.71 -2.59
CA THR A 197 18.31 -1.73 -1.61
C THR A 197 18.62 -2.07 -0.16
N THR A 198 19.25 -3.21 0.10
CA THR A 198 19.61 -3.67 1.45
C THR A 198 20.99 -4.32 1.47
N PHE A 199 21.71 -4.19 2.59
CA PHE A 199 23.07 -4.73 2.73
C PHE A 199 23.11 -6.27 2.74
N TYR A 200 22.08 -6.91 3.30
CA TYR A 200 22.05 -8.35 3.49
C TYR A 200 20.73 -8.93 2.96
N PRO A 201 20.53 -8.93 1.63
CA PRO A 201 19.27 -9.40 1.06
C PRO A 201 19.07 -10.89 1.33
N ARG A 202 17.89 -11.23 1.85
CA ARG A 202 17.44 -12.60 2.06
C ARG A 202 16.29 -12.92 1.11
N ASP A 203 16.42 -14.03 0.42
CA ASP A 203 15.40 -14.53 -0.52
C ASP A 203 15.32 -16.06 -0.49
N VAL A 204 14.58 -16.65 -1.42
CA VAL A 204 14.39 -18.10 -1.48
C VAL A 204 15.68 -18.88 -1.73
N ASP A 205 16.68 -18.25 -2.34
CA ASP A 205 17.96 -18.87 -2.71
C ASP A 205 19.08 -18.51 -1.70
N ARG A 206 18.87 -17.46 -0.89
CA ARG A 206 19.87 -16.91 0.04
C ARG A 206 19.24 -16.51 1.38
N LEU A 207 19.49 -17.30 2.42
CA LEU A 207 19.01 -17.06 3.78
C LEU A 207 20.10 -16.56 4.75
N THR A 208 21.36 -16.58 4.33
CA THR A 208 22.51 -16.08 5.12
C THR A 208 23.15 -14.89 4.41
N PRO A 209 23.78 -13.97 5.17
CA PRO A 209 24.54 -12.86 4.61
C PRO A 209 25.63 -13.28 3.62
#